data_fc6388074b115ce084cfc0fa25ecba70
#
_entry.id   fc6388074b115ce084cfc0fa25ecba70
#
_cell.length_a   1.000
_cell.length_b   1.000
_cell.length_c   1.000
_cell.angle_alpha   90.00
_cell.angle_beta   90.00
_cell.angle_gamma   90.00
#
_symmetry.space_group_name_H-M   'P 1'
#
loop_
_entity.id
_entity.type
_entity.pdbx_description
1 polymer ?
#
loop_
_entity_poly.entity_id
_entity_poly.type
_entity_poly.pdbx_seq_one_letter_code
_entity_poly.pdbx_strand_id
1 'polypeptide(L)'
;MSQKTFKVGFTVAVLATALGVLLYTSLGESMQYYKYADEVMASPAEWHGKKLQVHGFVKAGTIGRKAETLEYRFDIQRNGKVMRAFYTGIVPDTFKDDSEVVLTGQLTGDGFHATEMTAKCPSKYDEAQLAPAANSSPALGAPQTGGE
;
A
#
# COMPACT_ATOMS: atom_id res chain seq x y z
N MET A 1 -49.18 32.85 2.95
CA MET A 1 -48.09 32.02 3.49
C MET A 1 -47.49 32.77 4.69
N SER A 2 -47.50 32.16 5.86
CA SER A 2 -47.03 32.81 7.09
C SER A 2 -45.52 33.06 7.00
N GLN A 3 -45.05 34.24 7.44
CA GLN A 3 -43.61 34.57 7.50
C GLN A 3 -42.78 33.53 8.25
N LYS A 4 -43.41 32.82 9.19
CA LYS A 4 -42.77 31.71 9.93
C LYS A 4 -42.43 30.51 9.01
N THR A 5 -43.36 30.13 8.14
CA THR A 5 -43.15 29.01 7.19
C THR A 5 -42.03 29.30 6.19
N PHE A 6 -41.95 30.55 5.72
CA PHE A 6 -40.89 30.98 4.82
C PHE A 6 -39.49 30.94 5.48
N LYS A 7 -39.41 31.42 6.73
CA LYS A 7 -38.16 31.39 7.54
C LYS A 7 -37.69 29.94 7.77
N VAL A 8 -38.61 29.06 8.18
CA VAL A 8 -38.29 27.63 8.39
C VAL A 8 -37.88 26.96 7.10
N GLY A 9 -38.56 27.21 5.98
CA GLY A 9 -38.19 26.66 4.68
C GLY A 9 -36.80 27.11 4.23
N PHE A 10 -36.47 28.38 4.45
CA PHE A 10 -35.15 28.93 4.11
C PHE A 10 -34.02 28.29 4.94
N THR A 11 -34.20 28.16 6.27
CA THR A 11 -33.20 27.53 7.14
C THR A 11 -32.98 26.06 6.78
N VAL A 12 -34.03 25.30 6.46
CA VAL A 12 -33.92 23.91 6.03
C VAL A 12 -33.17 23.82 4.71
N ALA A 13 -33.45 24.71 3.75
CA ALA A 13 -32.75 24.73 2.47
C ALA A 13 -31.25 25.02 2.63
N VAL A 14 -30.87 25.99 3.49
CA VAL A 14 -29.47 26.31 3.78
C VAL A 14 -28.77 25.12 4.46
N LEU A 15 -29.39 24.47 5.43
CA LEU A 15 -28.83 23.29 6.09
C LEU A 15 -28.64 22.11 5.13
N ALA A 16 -29.64 21.86 4.26
CA ALA A 16 -29.56 20.80 3.27
C ALA A 16 -28.43 21.05 2.24
N THR A 17 -28.28 22.31 1.81
CA THR A 17 -27.19 22.69 0.91
C THR A 17 -25.83 22.55 1.57
N ALA A 18 -25.67 23.01 2.82
CA ALA A 18 -24.43 22.87 3.57
C ALA A 18 -24.04 21.39 3.80
N LEU A 19 -25.03 20.55 4.15
CA LEU A 19 -24.83 19.12 4.30
C LEU A 19 -24.44 18.46 2.98
N GLY A 20 -25.10 18.84 1.87
CA GLY A 20 -24.78 18.34 0.53
C GLY A 20 -23.36 18.68 0.10
N VAL A 21 -22.91 19.91 0.34
CA VAL A 21 -21.52 20.32 0.07
C VAL A 21 -20.52 19.56 0.92
N LEU A 22 -20.79 19.39 2.21
CA LEU A 22 -19.93 18.60 3.11
C LEU A 22 -19.80 17.14 2.67
N LEU A 23 -20.91 16.50 2.30
CA LEU A 23 -20.89 15.14 1.78
C LEU A 23 -20.10 15.04 0.47
N TYR A 24 -20.32 15.99 -0.45
CA TYR A 24 -19.63 16.00 -1.74
C TYR A 24 -18.11 16.17 -1.60
N THR A 25 -17.64 17.06 -0.71
CA THR A 25 -16.21 17.25 -0.45
C THR A 25 -15.60 16.08 0.33
N SER A 26 -16.33 15.48 1.26
CA SER A 26 -15.86 14.34 2.06
C SER A 26 -15.68 13.07 1.22
N LEU A 27 -16.51 12.83 0.23
CA LEU A 27 -16.42 11.64 -0.63
C LEU A 27 -15.26 11.71 -1.63
N GLY A 28 -14.78 12.91 -1.97
CA GLY A 28 -13.70 13.10 -2.94
C GLY A 28 -12.31 12.71 -2.45
N GLU A 29 -12.05 12.73 -1.14
CA GLU A 29 -10.71 12.52 -0.57
C GLU A 29 -10.45 11.10 -0.07
N SER A 30 -11.46 10.24 0.00
CA SER A 30 -11.37 8.96 0.73
C SER A 30 -11.06 7.73 -0.14
N MET A 31 -10.91 7.85 -1.44
CA MET A 31 -10.52 6.72 -2.29
C MET A 31 -9.00 6.53 -2.31
N GLN A 32 -8.46 5.96 -1.25
CA GLN A 32 -7.11 5.38 -1.29
C GLN A 32 -7.20 3.99 -1.93
N TYR A 33 -6.57 3.84 -3.09
CA TYR A 33 -6.47 2.54 -3.74
C TYR A 33 -5.33 1.75 -3.10
N TYR A 34 -5.69 0.64 -2.44
CA TYR A 34 -4.70 -0.31 -1.92
C TYR A 34 -4.25 -1.23 -3.05
N LYS A 35 -2.97 -1.18 -3.39
CA LYS A 35 -2.37 -1.93 -4.49
C LYS A 35 -1.02 -2.48 -4.11
N TYR A 36 -0.64 -3.57 -4.74
CA TYR A 36 0.71 -4.10 -4.62
C TYR A 36 1.63 -3.45 -5.64
N ALA A 37 2.94 -3.38 -5.32
CA ALA A 37 3.93 -2.76 -6.19
C ALA A 37 3.97 -3.38 -7.59
N ASP A 38 3.76 -4.69 -7.71
CA ASP A 38 3.71 -5.42 -8.98
C ASP A 38 2.49 -5.04 -9.83
N GLU A 39 1.32 -4.82 -9.22
CA GLU A 39 0.13 -4.36 -9.91
C GLU A 39 0.28 -2.93 -10.46
N VAL A 40 0.84 -2.04 -9.64
CA VAL A 40 1.09 -0.64 -10.06
C VAL A 40 2.08 -0.59 -11.22
N MET A 41 3.13 -1.43 -11.17
CA MET A 41 4.14 -1.52 -12.23
C MET A 41 3.67 -2.29 -13.47
N ALA A 42 2.57 -3.03 -13.40
CA ALA A 42 1.95 -3.65 -14.56
C ALA A 42 1.24 -2.63 -15.47
N SER A 43 0.65 -1.57 -14.88
CA SER A 43 -0.10 -0.53 -15.61
C SER A 43 0.17 0.86 -15.04
N PRO A 44 1.41 1.38 -15.10
CA PRO A 44 1.78 2.64 -14.43
C PRO A 44 0.93 3.83 -14.89
N ALA A 45 0.57 3.88 -16.18
CA ALA A 45 -0.19 4.98 -16.76
C ALA A 45 -1.59 5.16 -16.12
N GLU A 46 -2.19 4.05 -15.67
CA GLU A 46 -3.51 4.07 -15.02
C GLU A 46 -3.44 4.73 -13.62
N TRP A 47 -2.29 4.64 -12.97
CA TRP A 47 -2.09 5.04 -11.58
C TRP A 47 -1.39 6.39 -11.42
N HIS A 48 -0.93 6.98 -12.52
CA HIS A 48 -0.26 8.28 -12.50
C HIS A 48 -1.14 9.36 -11.86
N GLY A 49 -0.59 10.08 -10.87
CA GLY A 49 -1.25 11.19 -10.20
C GLY A 49 -2.39 10.79 -9.23
N LYS A 50 -2.71 9.49 -9.12
CA LYS A 50 -3.69 9.01 -8.14
C LYS A 50 -3.03 8.77 -6.79
N LYS A 51 -3.77 9.01 -5.70
CA LYS A 51 -3.34 8.68 -4.36
C LYS A 51 -3.47 7.17 -4.14
N LEU A 52 -2.34 6.51 -3.93
CA LEU A 52 -2.22 5.07 -3.78
C LEU A 52 -1.62 4.71 -2.43
N GLN A 53 -2.01 3.54 -1.94
CA GLN A 53 -1.32 2.85 -0.88
C GLN A 53 -0.67 1.61 -1.47
N VAL A 54 0.67 1.62 -1.56
CA VAL A 54 1.45 0.58 -2.23
C VAL A 54 2.16 -0.28 -1.21
N HIS A 55 2.02 -1.59 -1.36
CA HIS A 55 2.61 -2.60 -0.51
C HIS A 55 3.73 -3.36 -1.24
N GLY A 56 4.88 -3.50 -0.60
CA GLY A 56 6.04 -4.20 -1.15
C GLY A 56 7.13 -4.44 -0.11
N PHE A 57 8.25 -5.02 -0.56
CA PHE A 57 9.43 -5.26 0.27
C PHE A 57 10.56 -4.34 -0.16
N VAL A 58 11.29 -3.80 0.79
CA VAL A 58 12.48 -2.98 0.51
C VAL A 58 13.55 -3.86 -0.10
N LYS A 59 14.05 -3.50 -1.27
CA LYS A 59 15.14 -4.22 -1.92
C LYS A 59 16.45 -3.97 -1.18
N ALA A 60 17.13 -5.04 -0.78
CA ALA A 60 18.38 -4.96 -0.03
C ALA A 60 19.44 -4.10 -0.75
N GLY A 61 20.15 -3.26 0.02
CA GLY A 61 21.24 -2.41 -0.49
C GLY A 61 20.78 -1.22 -1.33
N THR A 62 19.47 -0.89 -1.37
CA THR A 62 18.98 0.25 -2.16
C THR A 62 18.63 1.47 -1.33
N ILE A 63 18.66 1.36 0.01
CA ILE A 63 18.33 2.46 0.91
C ILE A 63 19.43 3.53 0.84
N GLY A 64 19.11 4.66 0.22
CA GLY A 64 19.94 5.85 0.17
C GLY A 64 19.31 6.97 0.99
N ARG A 65 20.10 7.59 1.86
CA ARG A 65 19.72 8.79 2.59
C ARG A 65 20.55 9.96 2.08
N LYS A 66 19.92 11.08 1.81
CA LYS A 66 20.62 12.32 1.48
C LYS A 66 21.16 12.94 2.78
N ALA A 67 22.47 13.23 2.78
CA ALA A 67 23.13 13.82 3.96
C ALA A 67 22.39 15.08 4.42
N GLU A 68 22.27 15.24 5.74
CA GLU A 68 21.65 16.39 6.41
C GLU A 68 20.14 16.63 6.11
N THR A 69 19.48 15.67 5.46
CA THR A 69 18.05 15.75 5.18
C THR A 69 17.33 14.49 5.64
N LEU A 70 16.00 14.56 5.74
CA LEU A 70 15.13 13.41 5.98
C LEU A 70 14.63 12.78 4.67
N GLU A 71 15.34 13.01 3.57
CA GLU A 71 15.00 12.45 2.28
C GLU A 71 15.63 11.07 2.11
N TYR A 72 14.78 10.08 1.89
CA TYR A 72 15.14 8.70 1.64
C TYR A 72 14.77 8.32 0.21
N ARG A 73 15.65 7.57 -0.44
CA ARG A 73 15.41 6.93 -1.73
C ARG A 73 15.72 5.47 -1.59
N PHE A 74 14.81 4.62 -2.00
CA PHE A 74 14.96 3.17 -1.95
C PHE A 74 14.08 2.52 -3.03
N ASP A 75 14.36 1.28 -3.33
CA ASP A 75 13.57 0.50 -4.25
C ASP A 75 12.71 -0.50 -3.47
N ILE A 76 11.43 -0.59 -3.81
CA ILE A 76 10.53 -1.63 -3.33
C ILE A 76 10.32 -2.66 -4.41
N GLN A 77 10.25 -3.93 -4.01
CA GLN A 77 10.08 -5.05 -4.92
C GLN A 77 8.93 -5.94 -4.49
N ARG A 78 8.27 -6.54 -5.48
CA ARG A 78 7.30 -7.63 -5.31
C ARG A 78 7.15 -8.40 -6.60
N ASN A 79 7.09 -9.73 -6.53
CA ASN A 79 6.91 -10.62 -7.70
C ASN A 79 7.86 -10.30 -8.88
N GLY A 80 9.13 -9.95 -8.58
CA GLY A 80 10.13 -9.60 -9.59
C GLY A 80 9.98 -8.21 -10.23
N LYS A 81 8.96 -7.44 -9.86
CA LYS A 81 8.83 -6.03 -10.25
C LYS A 81 9.48 -5.14 -9.19
N VAL A 82 10.18 -4.11 -9.66
CA VAL A 82 10.88 -3.14 -8.82
C VAL A 82 10.34 -1.75 -9.11
N MET A 83 10.05 -0.98 -8.07
CA MET A 83 9.59 0.40 -8.17
C MET A 83 10.45 1.28 -7.26
N ARG A 84 10.94 2.40 -7.80
CA ARG A 84 11.66 3.40 -7.01
C ARG A 84 10.70 4.21 -6.17
N ALA A 85 11.05 4.40 -4.90
CA ALA A 85 10.30 5.18 -3.95
C ALA A 85 11.14 6.31 -3.35
N PHE A 86 10.50 7.44 -3.14
CA PHE A 86 11.05 8.62 -2.46
C PHE A 86 10.17 8.91 -1.25
N TYR A 87 10.79 9.14 -0.12
CA TYR A 87 10.11 9.48 1.12
C TYR A 87 10.84 10.60 1.85
N THR A 88 10.10 11.57 2.34
CA THR A 88 10.67 12.65 3.17
C THR A 88 9.97 12.63 4.52
N GLY A 89 10.72 12.28 5.55
CA GLY A 89 10.20 12.21 6.91
C GLY A 89 10.99 11.28 7.83
N ILE A 90 10.43 11.06 9.01
CA ILE A 90 11.00 10.14 10.00
C ILE A 90 10.63 8.72 9.60
N VAL A 91 11.63 7.86 9.44
CA VAL A 91 11.43 6.44 9.15
C VAL A 91 11.27 5.65 10.45
N PRO A 92 10.40 4.62 10.47
CA PRO A 92 10.30 3.71 11.61
C PRO A 92 11.61 2.92 11.83
N ASP A 93 11.89 2.50 13.06
CA ASP A 93 13.06 1.66 13.40
C ASP A 93 13.03 0.30 12.68
N THR A 94 11.86 -0.15 12.27
CA THR A 94 11.64 -1.37 11.49
C THR A 94 11.99 -1.23 10.00
N PHE A 95 12.28 -0.01 9.52
CA PHE A 95 12.67 0.26 8.15
C PHE A 95 14.13 -0.16 7.90
N LYS A 96 14.31 -1.28 7.24
CA LYS A 96 15.60 -1.87 6.88
C LYS A 96 15.48 -2.68 5.60
N ASP A 97 16.60 -3.19 5.11
CA ASP A 97 16.62 -4.12 4.00
C ASP A 97 15.66 -5.31 4.23
N ASP A 98 14.96 -5.72 3.19
CA ASP A 98 13.98 -6.80 3.17
C ASP A 98 12.76 -6.60 4.10
N SER A 99 12.59 -5.41 4.71
CA SER A 99 11.38 -5.13 5.47
C SER A 99 10.16 -4.92 4.57
N GLU A 100 9.02 -5.39 5.05
CA GLU A 100 7.73 -5.14 4.43
C GLU A 100 7.30 -3.70 4.71
N VAL A 101 6.98 -2.95 3.65
CA VAL A 101 6.56 -1.54 3.76
C VAL A 101 5.26 -1.29 3.05
N VAL A 102 4.49 -0.39 3.63
CA VAL A 102 3.28 0.19 3.04
C VAL A 102 3.53 1.67 2.87
N LEU A 103 3.49 2.14 1.63
CA LEU A 103 3.72 3.51 1.25
C LEU A 103 2.43 4.16 0.78
N THR A 104 2.06 5.28 1.37
CA THR A 104 0.95 6.13 0.89
C THR A 104 1.52 7.30 0.12
N GLY A 105 1.06 7.52 -1.11
CA GLY A 105 1.60 8.60 -1.94
C GLY A 105 1.03 8.59 -3.35
N GLN A 106 1.82 9.10 -4.29
CA GLN A 106 1.46 9.21 -5.70
C GLN A 106 2.58 8.70 -6.60
N LEU A 107 2.19 8.04 -7.69
CA LEU A 107 3.12 7.64 -8.74
C LEU A 107 3.34 8.82 -9.70
N THR A 108 4.61 9.16 -9.91
CA THR A 108 5.07 10.19 -10.86
C THR A 108 6.00 9.57 -11.91
N GLY A 109 6.50 10.36 -12.85
CA GLY A 109 7.35 9.85 -13.93
C GLY A 109 8.72 9.34 -13.47
N ASP A 110 9.22 9.81 -12.33
CA ASP A 110 10.51 9.46 -11.73
C ASP A 110 10.43 8.37 -10.65
N GLY A 111 9.22 8.05 -10.18
CA GLY A 111 8.97 7.03 -9.18
C GLY A 111 7.76 7.31 -8.30
N PHE A 112 7.67 6.60 -7.19
CA PHE A 112 6.60 6.74 -6.21
C PHE A 112 6.99 7.72 -5.10
N HIS A 113 6.30 8.84 -5.01
CA HIS A 113 6.49 9.83 -3.95
C HIS A 113 5.58 9.53 -2.77
N ALA A 114 6.15 8.96 -1.72
CA ALA A 114 5.44 8.63 -0.50
C ALA A 114 5.33 9.85 0.42
N THR A 115 4.11 10.09 0.90
CA THR A 115 3.80 11.08 1.94
C THR A 115 3.76 10.44 3.32
N GLU A 116 3.51 9.13 3.37
CA GLU A 116 3.45 8.35 4.59
C GLU A 116 4.08 6.98 4.37
N MET A 117 4.77 6.47 5.38
CA MET A 117 5.42 5.17 5.36
C MET A 117 5.16 4.41 6.65
N THR A 118 4.72 3.16 6.52
CA THR A 118 4.64 2.19 7.60
C THR A 118 5.51 1.01 7.25
N ALA A 119 6.45 0.64 8.13
CA ALA A 119 7.23 -0.58 8.00
C ALA A 119 6.75 -1.62 9.00
N LYS A 120 6.56 -2.86 8.53
CA LYS A 120 6.20 -3.99 9.36
C LYS A 120 7.43 -4.87 9.57
N CYS A 121 7.54 -5.50 10.75
CA CYS A 121 8.52 -6.56 10.94
C CYS A 121 8.19 -7.73 10.01
N PRO A 122 9.17 -8.33 9.32
CA PRO A 122 8.93 -9.52 8.52
C PRO A 122 8.45 -10.64 9.46
N SER A 123 7.17 -10.98 9.37
CA SER A 123 6.62 -12.14 10.05
C SER A 123 7.08 -13.38 9.30
N LYS A 124 7.77 -14.29 9.95
CA LYS A 124 8.24 -15.57 9.37
C LYS A 124 7.13 -16.49 8.81
N TYR A 125 5.89 -16.05 8.88
CA TYR A 125 4.73 -16.87 8.50
C TYR A 125 4.28 -16.72 7.05
N ASP A 126 4.73 -15.69 6.31
CA ASP A 126 4.22 -15.43 4.95
C ASP A 126 5.01 -16.15 3.84
N GLU A 127 6.21 -16.66 4.11
CA GLU A 127 6.99 -17.40 3.11
C GLU A 127 6.47 -18.83 2.85
N ALA A 128 5.68 -19.38 3.76
CA ALA A 128 5.15 -20.76 3.62
C ALA A 128 3.95 -20.87 2.67
N GLN A 129 3.34 -19.76 2.28
CA GLN A 129 2.15 -19.78 1.39
C GLN A 129 2.47 -19.46 -0.08
N LEU A 130 3.70 -19.12 -0.40
CA LEU A 130 4.13 -18.81 -1.78
C LEU A 130 5.02 -19.88 -2.42
N ALA A 131 5.27 -20.98 -1.72
CA ALA A 131 5.87 -22.14 -2.37
C ALA A 131 4.76 -22.87 -3.18
N PRO A 132 4.89 -22.99 -4.51
CA PRO A 132 4.02 -23.90 -5.25
C PRO A 132 4.22 -25.29 -4.66
N ALA A 133 3.12 -25.97 -4.33
CA ALA A 133 3.10 -27.33 -3.84
C ALA A 133 3.86 -28.22 -4.83
N ALA A 134 5.17 -28.38 -4.62
CA ALA A 134 5.95 -29.40 -5.27
C ALA A 134 5.52 -30.74 -4.67
N ASN A 135 4.67 -31.38 -5.42
CA ASN A 135 4.26 -32.75 -5.45
C ASN A 135 5.24 -33.68 -4.68
N SER A 136 5.02 -33.86 -3.39
CA SER A 136 5.59 -34.98 -2.65
C SER A 136 4.55 -36.11 -2.56
N SER A 137 4.55 -36.94 -3.60
CA SER A 137 3.92 -38.27 -3.50
C SER A 137 4.54 -39.03 -2.33
N PRO A 138 3.75 -39.56 -1.40
CA PRO A 138 4.26 -40.48 -0.42
C PRO A 138 4.58 -41.80 -1.15
N ALA A 139 5.84 -42.13 -1.21
CA ALA A 139 6.28 -43.48 -1.60
C ALA A 139 5.72 -44.48 -0.55
N LEU A 140 4.79 -45.31 -1.02
CA LEU A 140 4.32 -46.45 -0.25
C LEU A 140 5.51 -47.34 0.14
N GLY A 141 5.63 -47.53 1.44
CA GLY A 141 6.63 -48.41 2.02
C GLY A 141 6.51 -49.86 1.52
N ALA A 142 7.63 -50.40 1.13
CA ALA A 142 7.79 -51.84 0.92
C ALA A 142 7.79 -52.55 2.27
N PRO A 143 7.15 -53.74 2.38
CA PRO A 143 7.14 -54.53 3.61
C PRO A 143 8.50 -55.21 3.79
N GLN A 144 9.11 -55.03 4.96
CA GLN A 144 10.24 -55.83 5.37
C GLN A 144 9.73 -57.19 5.90
N THR A 145 9.92 -58.22 5.11
CA THR A 145 9.80 -59.58 5.55
C THR A 145 10.98 -59.93 6.46
N GLY A 146 10.67 -60.42 7.65
CA GLY A 146 11.64 -60.97 8.58
C GLY A 146 12.20 -62.32 8.09
N GLY A 147 13.32 -62.68 8.62
CA GLY A 147 14.00 -63.96 8.46
C GLY A 147 15.16 -64.04 9.43
N GLU A 148 14.96 -64.85 10.41
CA GLU A 148 15.87 -65.69 11.21
C GLU A 148 17.22 -65.11 11.60
#